data_9b388e2621f96023d5fc1a6a126c7bd1
#
_entry.id   9b388e2621f96023d5fc1a6a126c7bd1
#
_cell.length_a   1.000
_cell.length_b   1.000
_cell.length_c   1.000
_cell.angle_alpha   90.00
_cell.angle_beta   90.00
_cell.angle_gamma   90.00
#
_symmetry.space_group_name_H-M   'P 1'
#
loop_
_entity.id
_entity.type
_entity.pdbx_description
1 polymer ?
#
loop_
_entity_poly.entity_id
_entity_poly.type
_entity_poly.pdbx_seq_one_letter_code
_entity_poly.pdbx_strand_id
1 'polypeptide(L)'
;MAKYCRQEGCRNLIERGQYCEEHKRKKKVAKRYYSKNRSFYKSDDWKSLADYVRFRDGYKCTVCGKPVFGRDSQVDHKLPIWLRPELRLDEENCRLVCSSCHPKVEYQPKDEKEKSLRCSYDPANYF
;
A
#
# COMPACT_ATOMS: atom_id res chain seq x y z
N MET A 1 -32.50 -31.27 -3.91
CA MET A 1 -31.94 -32.60 -3.73
C MET A 1 -30.65 -32.55 -2.95
N ALA A 2 -30.53 -33.33 -1.89
CA ALA A 2 -29.27 -33.50 -1.18
C ALA A 2 -28.28 -34.27 -2.06
N LYS A 3 -27.04 -33.87 -2.04
CA LYS A 3 -25.94 -34.53 -2.76
C LYS A 3 -24.75 -34.71 -1.84
N TYR A 4 -23.85 -35.58 -2.20
CA TYR A 4 -22.64 -35.81 -1.42
C TYR A 4 -21.58 -34.72 -1.68
N CYS A 5 -20.80 -34.44 -0.64
CA CYS A 5 -19.60 -33.62 -0.77
C CYS A 5 -18.68 -34.18 -1.87
N ARG A 6 -18.13 -33.30 -2.68
CA ARG A 6 -17.28 -33.69 -3.82
C ARG A 6 -15.88 -34.15 -3.42
N GLN A 7 -15.52 -33.96 -2.15
CA GLN A 7 -14.23 -34.41 -1.64
C GLN A 7 -14.17 -35.94 -1.67
N GLU A 8 -13.11 -36.47 -2.24
CA GLU A 8 -12.87 -37.89 -2.29
C GLU A 8 -12.89 -38.52 -0.88
N GLY A 9 -13.66 -39.58 -0.70
CA GLY A 9 -13.81 -40.24 0.59
C GLY A 9 -14.77 -39.58 1.57
N CYS A 10 -15.33 -38.40 1.26
CA CYS A 10 -16.30 -37.74 2.11
C CYS A 10 -17.74 -38.18 1.77
N ARG A 11 -18.51 -38.58 2.79
CA ARG A 11 -19.91 -38.99 2.66
C ARG A 11 -20.91 -38.00 3.27
N ASN A 12 -20.47 -36.79 3.57
CA ASN A 12 -21.36 -35.78 4.12
C ASN A 12 -22.35 -35.29 3.06
N LEU A 13 -23.64 -35.28 3.42
CA LEU A 13 -24.69 -34.76 2.55
C LEU A 13 -24.69 -33.25 2.60
N ILE A 14 -24.86 -32.60 1.45
CA ILE A 14 -24.94 -31.15 1.30
C ILE A 14 -26.20 -30.80 0.49
N GLU A 15 -26.81 -29.66 0.83
CA GLU A 15 -27.98 -29.16 0.11
C GLU A 15 -27.57 -28.13 -0.96
N ARG A 16 -26.54 -27.36 -0.70
CA ARG A 16 -26.02 -26.31 -1.58
C ARG A 16 -24.50 -26.39 -1.76
N GLY A 17 -24.04 -26.00 -2.93
CA GLY A 17 -22.62 -25.98 -3.22
C GLY A 17 -22.09 -27.37 -3.66
N GLN A 18 -20.80 -27.56 -3.55
CA GLN A 18 -20.11 -28.79 -3.96
C GLN A 18 -19.39 -29.48 -2.80
N TYR A 19 -19.17 -28.78 -1.69
CA TYR A 19 -18.42 -29.27 -0.54
C TYR A 19 -19.20 -29.05 0.75
N CYS A 20 -19.01 -29.95 1.73
CA CYS A 20 -19.52 -29.75 3.09
C CYS A 20 -18.75 -28.66 3.83
N GLU A 21 -19.22 -28.28 5.02
CA GLU A 21 -18.60 -27.23 5.83
C GLU A 21 -17.13 -27.55 6.17
N GLU A 22 -16.76 -28.82 6.33
CA GLU A 22 -15.38 -29.22 6.61
C GLU A 22 -14.45 -29.07 5.39
N HIS A 23 -14.95 -29.28 4.17
CA HIS A 23 -14.16 -29.23 2.94
C HIS A 23 -14.38 -27.96 2.11
N LYS A 24 -15.27 -27.10 2.56
CA LYS A 24 -15.49 -25.81 1.94
C LYS A 24 -14.24 -24.94 2.07
N ARG A 25 -13.67 -24.52 0.93
CA ARG A 25 -12.55 -23.58 0.95
C ARG A 25 -12.99 -22.31 1.67
N LYS A 26 -12.41 -22.05 2.82
CA LYS A 26 -12.54 -20.75 3.48
C LYS A 26 -12.01 -19.72 2.49
N LYS A 27 -12.88 -18.81 2.05
CA LYS A 27 -12.45 -17.65 1.26
C LYS A 27 -11.34 -16.98 2.07
N LYS A 28 -10.11 -17.02 1.57
CA LYS A 28 -9.05 -16.18 2.12
C LYS A 28 -9.52 -14.76 1.94
N VAL A 29 -9.98 -14.15 3.02
CA VAL A 29 -10.19 -12.70 3.04
C VAL A 29 -8.82 -12.12 2.80
N ALA A 30 -8.60 -11.60 1.59
CA ALA A 30 -7.39 -10.85 1.30
C ALA A 30 -7.33 -9.75 2.36
N LYS A 31 -6.35 -9.83 3.25
CA LYS A 31 -6.08 -8.73 4.19
C LYS A 31 -5.72 -7.54 3.32
N ARG A 32 -6.70 -6.66 3.12
CA ARG A 32 -6.44 -5.38 2.46
C ARG A 32 -5.55 -4.57 3.40
N TYR A 33 -4.29 -4.52 3.05
CA TYR A 33 -3.33 -3.71 3.79
C TYR A 33 -3.57 -2.25 3.39
N TYR A 34 -4.24 -1.51 4.26
CA TYR A 34 -4.42 -0.09 4.07
C TYR A 34 -3.33 0.68 4.81
N SER A 35 -2.61 1.52 4.08
CA SER A 35 -1.74 2.50 4.69
C SER A 35 -2.54 3.38 5.66
N LYS A 36 -1.97 3.71 6.81
CA LYS A 36 -2.55 4.68 7.75
C LYS A 36 -2.86 6.03 7.10
N ASN A 37 -2.13 6.40 6.05
CA ASN A 37 -2.26 7.66 5.33
C ASN A 37 -3.16 7.57 4.09
N ARG A 38 -3.99 6.55 3.98
CA ARG A 38 -4.84 6.34 2.80
C ARG A 38 -5.71 7.56 2.45
N SER A 39 -6.32 8.20 3.44
CA SER A 39 -7.14 9.40 3.23
C SER A 39 -6.34 10.54 2.64
N PHE A 40 -5.13 10.74 3.14
CA PHE A 40 -4.21 11.75 2.62
C PHE A 40 -3.87 11.49 1.14
N TYR A 41 -3.51 10.25 0.80
CA TYR A 41 -3.16 9.90 -0.59
C TYR A 41 -4.34 9.95 -1.56
N LYS A 42 -5.57 10.02 -1.06
CA LYS A 42 -6.78 10.24 -1.87
C LYS A 42 -7.16 11.71 -2.01
N SER A 43 -6.52 12.61 -1.26
CA SER A 43 -6.82 14.02 -1.30
C SER A 43 -6.42 14.65 -2.63
N ASP A 44 -7.13 15.70 -3.03
CA ASP A 44 -6.83 16.44 -4.26
C ASP A 44 -5.49 17.18 -4.15
N ASP A 45 -5.14 17.67 -2.96
CA ASP A 45 -3.85 18.31 -2.70
C ASP A 45 -2.68 17.37 -2.98
N TRP A 46 -2.77 16.12 -2.51
CA TRP A 46 -1.75 15.12 -2.80
C TRP A 46 -1.68 14.77 -4.28
N LYS A 47 -2.82 14.58 -4.92
CA LYS A 47 -2.87 14.24 -6.36
C LYS A 47 -2.25 15.32 -7.21
N SER A 48 -2.55 16.59 -6.92
CA SER A 48 -1.96 17.74 -7.61
C SER A 48 -0.46 17.82 -7.41
N LEU A 49 0.01 17.62 -6.18
CA LEU A 49 1.45 17.60 -5.87
C LEU A 49 2.16 16.43 -6.57
N ALA A 50 1.56 15.25 -6.55
CA ALA A 50 2.12 14.06 -7.20
C ALA A 50 2.28 14.27 -8.71
N ASP A 51 1.27 14.85 -9.37
CA ASP A 51 1.33 15.17 -10.79
C ASP A 51 2.42 16.20 -11.09
N TYR A 52 2.56 17.21 -10.25
CA TYR A 52 3.64 18.20 -10.35
C TYR A 52 5.03 17.55 -10.22
N VAL A 53 5.22 16.68 -9.25
CA VAL A 53 6.49 15.97 -9.03
C VAL A 53 6.84 15.09 -10.22
N ARG A 54 5.86 14.38 -10.78
CA ARG A 54 6.05 13.57 -12.00
C ARG A 54 6.52 14.42 -13.18
N PHE A 55 5.88 15.57 -13.37
CA PHE A 55 6.26 16.53 -14.42
C PHE A 55 7.66 17.10 -14.17
N ARG A 56 7.93 17.56 -12.97
CA ARG A 56 9.23 18.13 -12.58
C ARG A 56 10.38 17.13 -12.84
N ASP A 57 10.18 15.87 -12.49
CA ASP A 57 11.20 14.83 -12.63
C ASP A 57 11.22 14.20 -14.04
N GLY A 58 10.45 14.75 -14.98
CA GLY A 58 10.46 14.37 -16.38
C GLY A 58 9.92 12.98 -16.66
N TYR A 59 9.03 12.45 -15.81
CA TYR A 59 8.45 11.12 -15.93
C TYR A 59 9.50 10.00 -15.93
N LYS A 60 10.59 10.22 -15.21
CA LYS A 60 11.69 9.25 -15.04
C LYS A 60 11.96 9.02 -13.58
N CYS A 61 12.33 7.79 -13.23
CA CYS A 61 12.80 7.47 -11.89
C CYS A 61 14.05 8.29 -11.56
N THR A 62 14.04 9.00 -10.44
CA THR A 62 15.19 9.81 -10.00
C THR A 62 16.39 8.97 -9.52
N VAL A 63 16.19 7.68 -9.28
CA VAL A 63 17.20 6.75 -8.78
C VAL A 63 17.89 6.00 -9.94
N CYS A 64 17.11 5.34 -10.80
CA CYS A 64 17.66 4.54 -11.91
C CYS A 64 17.54 5.18 -13.28
N GLY A 65 16.81 6.29 -13.41
CA GLY A 65 16.66 7.04 -14.67
C GLY A 65 15.72 6.44 -15.70
N LYS A 66 15.07 5.31 -15.40
CA LYS A 66 14.16 4.65 -16.34
C LYS A 66 12.85 5.44 -16.46
N PRO A 67 12.23 5.52 -17.66
CA PRO A 67 10.90 6.11 -17.80
C PRO A 67 9.86 5.33 -16.98
N VAL A 68 8.94 6.05 -16.32
CA VAL A 68 7.92 5.45 -15.47
C VAL A 68 6.52 5.95 -15.86
N PHE A 69 5.58 5.01 -15.96
CA PHE A 69 4.19 5.29 -16.33
C PHE A 69 3.25 4.39 -15.53
N GLY A 70 2.03 4.86 -15.32
CA GLY A 70 0.99 4.08 -14.65
C GLY A 70 1.40 3.64 -13.24
N ARG A 71 1.29 2.35 -12.94
CA ARG A 71 1.58 1.78 -11.63
C ARG A 71 3.06 1.81 -11.24
N ASP A 72 3.95 1.90 -12.21
CA ASP A 72 5.39 2.00 -11.98
C ASP A 72 5.80 3.43 -11.58
N SER A 73 4.95 4.42 -11.84
CA SER A 73 5.15 5.81 -11.48
C SER A 73 4.73 6.05 -10.03
N GLN A 74 5.68 6.10 -9.11
CA GLN A 74 5.43 6.27 -7.69
C GLN A 74 6.11 7.53 -7.16
N VAL A 75 5.37 8.34 -6.43
CA VAL A 75 5.91 9.52 -5.76
C VAL A 75 6.20 9.17 -4.30
N ASP A 76 7.46 9.28 -3.93
CA ASP A 76 7.97 8.91 -2.61
C ASP A 76 8.28 10.15 -1.78
N HIS A 77 8.06 10.08 -0.48
CA HIS A 77 8.51 11.08 0.48
C HIS A 77 9.91 10.74 0.96
N LYS A 78 10.86 11.66 0.80
CA LYS A 78 12.24 11.48 1.30
C LYS A 78 12.25 11.30 2.81
N LEU A 79 11.54 12.17 3.54
CA LEU A 79 11.24 12.01 4.96
C LEU A 79 9.78 11.57 5.07
N PRO A 80 9.49 10.42 5.68
CA PRO A 80 8.14 9.89 5.72
C PRO A 80 7.18 10.76 6.54
N ILE A 81 5.89 10.63 6.26
CA ILE A 81 4.84 11.42 6.93
C ILE A 81 4.85 11.18 8.44
N TRP A 82 5.10 9.94 8.88
CA TRP A 82 5.15 9.64 10.31
C TRP A 82 6.30 10.33 11.06
N LEU A 83 7.37 10.68 10.34
CA LEU A 83 8.53 11.39 10.92
C LEU A 83 8.36 12.91 10.81
N ARG A 84 7.89 13.39 9.68
CA ARG A 84 7.72 14.82 9.37
C ARG A 84 6.37 15.08 8.70
N PRO A 85 5.26 15.08 9.46
CA PRO A 85 3.94 15.31 8.88
C PRO A 85 3.79 16.67 8.20
N GLU A 86 4.50 17.67 8.65
CA GLU A 86 4.51 19.03 8.09
C GLU A 86 5.07 19.10 6.67
N LEU A 87 5.90 18.14 6.29
CA LEU A 87 6.53 18.06 4.95
C LEU A 87 5.74 17.19 3.96
N ARG A 88 4.54 16.74 4.33
CA ARG A 88 3.74 15.85 3.48
C ARG A 88 3.36 16.44 2.12
N LEU A 89 3.21 17.74 2.03
CA LEU A 89 2.89 18.48 0.81
C LEU A 89 4.06 19.35 0.31
N ASP A 90 5.25 19.15 0.84
CA ASP A 90 6.45 19.84 0.39
C ASP A 90 7.01 19.16 -0.86
N GLU A 91 7.05 19.87 -1.96
CA GLU A 91 7.54 19.36 -3.24
C GLU A 91 9.00 18.92 -3.20
N GLU A 92 9.83 19.58 -2.39
CA GLU A 92 11.25 19.23 -2.23
C GLU A 92 11.46 17.95 -1.43
N ASN A 93 10.47 17.58 -0.62
CA ASN A 93 10.49 16.33 0.13
C ASN A 93 9.96 15.13 -0.69
N CYS A 94 9.53 15.37 -1.90
CA CYS A 94 8.98 14.34 -2.78
C CYS A 94 9.87 14.10 -4.00
N ARG A 95 9.87 12.86 -4.48
CA ARG A 95 10.59 12.45 -5.69
C ARG A 95 9.83 11.36 -6.43
N LEU A 96 10.05 11.29 -7.73
CA LEU A 96 9.50 10.23 -8.57
C LEU A 96 10.45 9.04 -8.58
N VAL A 97 9.92 7.85 -8.31
CA VAL A 97 10.67 6.60 -8.33
C VAL A 97 9.87 5.50 -9.03
N CYS A 98 10.55 4.49 -9.56
CA CYS A 98 9.89 3.31 -10.09
C CYS A 98 9.56 2.32 -8.96
N SER A 99 8.66 1.37 -9.25
CA SER A 99 8.24 0.36 -8.27
C SER A 99 9.39 -0.50 -7.75
N SER A 100 10.42 -0.71 -8.55
CA SER A 100 11.62 -1.47 -8.15
C SER A 100 12.56 -0.68 -7.24
N CYS A 101 12.68 0.63 -7.44
CA CYS A 101 13.54 1.50 -6.63
C CYS A 101 12.86 1.95 -5.33
N HIS A 102 11.54 2.06 -5.31
CA HIS A 102 10.79 2.54 -4.15
C HIS A 102 11.15 1.80 -2.84
N PRO A 103 11.13 0.46 -2.76
CA PRO A 103 11.53 -0.23 -1.54
C PRO A 103 13.01 -0.06 -1.19
N LYS A 104 13.88 0.20 -2.17
CA LYS A 104 15.33 0.40 -1.94
C LYS A 104 15.64 1.74 -1.29
N VAL A 105 14.82 2.76 -1.54
CA VAL A 105 15.02 4.12 -1.03
C VAL A 105 14.07 4.47 0.11
N GLU A 106 13.20 3.55 0.50
CA GLU A 106 12.28 3.74 1.61
C GLU A 106 13.04 4.05 2.89
N TYR A 107 12.60 5.11 3.58
CA TYR A 107 13.24 5.54 4.82
C TYR A 107 13.06 4.48 5.92
N GLN A 108 14.17 4.11 6.54
CA GLN A 108 14.16 3.18 7.66
C GLN A 108 14.43 3.93 8.97
N PRO A 109 13.70 3.62 10.05
CA PRO A 109 13.97 4.21 11.36
C PRO A 109 15.42 3.95 11.79
N LYS A 110 16.11 5.00 12.22
CA LYS A 110 17.55 4.94 12.57
C LYS A 110 17.79 4.44 13.99
N ASP A 111 16.89 4.75 14.92
CA ASP A 111 17.01 4.42 16.34
C ASP A 111 15.68 3.98 16.95
N GLU A 112 15.69 3.59 18.22
CA GLU A 112 14.49 3.15 18.94
C GLU A 112 13.46 4.27 19.10
N LYS A 113 13.88 5.51 19.19
CA LYS A 113 12.99 6.67 19.28
C LYS A 113 12.19 6.83 17.99
N GLU A 114 12.84 6.75 16.83
CA GLU A 114 12.16 6.80 15.53
C GLU A 114 11.23 5.61 15.30
N LYS A 115 11.63 4.40 15.72
CA LYS A 115 10.77 3.21 15.67
C LYS A 115 9.51 3.40 16.51
N SER A 116 9.64 3.97 17.71
CA SER A 116 8.52 4.29 18.58
C SER A 116 7.60 5.33 17.95
N LEU A 117 8.14 6.38 17.35
CA LEU A 117 7.37 7.38 16.61
C LEU A 117 6.56 6.76 15.48
N ARG A 118 7.16 5.85 14.72
CA ARG A 118 6.48 5.15 13.63
C ARG A 118 5.32 4.31 14.14
N CYS A 119 5.49 3.60 15.25
CA CYS A 119 4.45 2.77 15.86
C CYS A 119 3.31 3.59 16.45
N SER A 120 3.60 4.74 17.05
CA SER A 120 2.63 5.62 17.71
C SER A 120 1.99 6.65 16.76
N TYR A 121 2.44 6.72 15.53
CA TYR A 121 1.91 7.66 14.56
C TYR A 121 0.42 7.41 14.27
N ASP A 122 -0.37 8.46 14.40
CA ASP A 122 -1.79 8.46 14.07
C ASP A 122 -2.10 9.66 13.16
N PRO A 123 -2.53 9.42 11.90
CA PRO A 123 -2.88 10.49 10.97
C PRO A 123 -3.99 11.41 11.48
N ALA A 124 -4.89 10.91 12.32
CA ALA A 124 -6.00 11.69 12.88
C ALA A 124 -5.55 12.90 13.70
N ASN A 125 -4.30 12.89 14.21
CA ASN A 125 -3.72 14.01 14.94
C ASN A 125 -3.25 15.16 14.03
N TYR A 126 -3.21 14.97 12.71
CA TYR A 126 -2.60 15.90 11.76
C TYR A 126 -3.53 16.32 10.62
N PHE A 127 -4.61 15.57 10.40
CA PHE A 127 -5.52 15.80 9.28
C PHE A 127 -6.98 15.87 9.74
#